data_473261a5a3c80af047d01dfcc8b4df71
#
_entry.id   473261a5a3c80af047d01dfcc8b4df71
#
_cell.length_a   1.000
_cell.length_b   1.000
_cell.length_c   1.000
_cell.angle_alpha   90.00
_cell.angle_beta   90.00
_cell.angle_gamma   90.00
#
_symmetry.space_group_name_H-M   'P 1'
#
loop_
_entity.id
_entity.type
_entity.pdbx_description
1 polymer ?
#
loop_
_entity_poly.entity_id
_entity_poly.type
_entity_poly.pdbx_seq_one_letter_code
_entity_poly.pdbx_strand_id
1 'polypeptide(L)'
;LPVISQALDVPYWKLLYGSELYISEYLQQNAPEPEDQIRLLQERFRISSIRENITRRIIEDYIRRHPYSGEHLARLDKLCSDRPDKEQLIRKFRDKRYASPGAPLPDAVFEDKNGQEHRLTEFAGKYIYIDLWASWCAPCVAEVPHLQKLEKDLNRRDIVFVSISLDTKRENWEKQMEQLHMHGNQWLVRDEAFADMMNVKGIPHFLLYGKDGTLLDYKTARPSSGDLLKSRLEHLP
;
A
#
# COMPACT_ATOMS: atom_id res chain seq x y z
N LEU A 1 -5.46 -9.36 -38.18
CA LEU A 1 -4.16 -8.84 -37.69
C LEU A 1 -2.96 -9.73 -38.06
N PRO A 2 -2.96 -11.08 -37.92
CA PRO A 2 -1.84 -11.92 -38.36
C PRO A 2 -1.46 -11.75 -39.83
N VAL A 3 -2.47 -11.67 -40.73
CA VAL A 3 -2.26 -11.46 -42.18
C VAL A 3 -1.62 -10.08 -42.43
N ILE A 4 -2.08 -9.05 -41.73
CA ILE A 4 -1.51 -7.70 -41.81
C ILE A 4 -0.07 -7.66 -41.29
N SER A 5 0.20 -8.41 -40.21
CA SER A 5 1.56 -8.54 -39.65
C SER A 5 2.56 -9.09 -40.68
N GLN A 6 2.16 -10.15 -41.40
CA GLN A 6 2.99 -10.72 -42.47
C GLN A 6 3.18 -9.75 -43.66
N ALA A 7 2.11 -9.04 -44.04
CA ALA A 7 2.16 -8.11 -45.17
C ALA A 7 3.02 -6.87 -44.91
N LEU A 8 3.14 -6.44 -43.64
CA LEU A 8 3.89 -5.26 -43.23
C LEU A 8 5.25 -5.56 -42.64
N ASP A 9 5.63 -6.84 -42.51
CA ASP A 9 6.84 -7.27 -41.82
C ASP A 9 6.99 -6.68 -40.39
N VAL A 10 5.81 -6.55 -39.72
CA VAL A 10 5.74 -6.02 -38.37
C VAL A 10 5.28 -7.13 -37.41
N PRO A 11 5.97 -7.37 -36.29
CA PRO A 11 5.55 -8.36 -35.34
C PRO A 11 4.10 -8.19 -34.89
N TYR A 12 3.34 -9.28 -34.85
CA TYR A 12 1.91 -9.26 -34.49
C TYR A 12 1.61 -8.54 -33.17
N TRP A 13 2.46 -8.71 -32.17
CA TRP A 13 2.30 -8.05 -30.88
C TRP A 13 2.43 -6.53 -30.94
N LYS A 14 3.24 -5.99 -31.88
CA LYS A 14 3.35 -4.53 -32.07
C LYS A 14 2.06 -3.95 -32.68
N LEU A 15 1.44 -4.68 -33.61
CA LEU A 15 0.16 -4.26 -34.18
C LEU A 15 -0.96 -4.34 -33.15
N LEU A 16 -0.96 -5.38 -32.33
CA LEU A 16 -1.92 -5.55 -31.24
C LEU A 16 -1.77 -4.44 -30.20
N TYR A 17 -0.57 -4.20 -29.73
CA TYR A 17 -0.27 -3.15 -28.75
C TYR A 17 -0.61 -1.75 -29.28
N GLY A 18 -0.25 -1.45 -30.51
CA GLY A 18 -0.60 -0.17 -31.15
C GLY A 18 -2.11 0.05 -31.27
N SER A 19 -2.87 -1.00 -31.62
CA SER A 19 -4.33 -0.93 -31.68
C SER A 19 -4.97 -0.74 -30.30
N GLU A 20 -4.47 -1.42 -29.26
CA GLU A 20 -4.94 -1.24 -27.89
C GLU A 20 -4.68 0.18 -27.36
N LEU A 21 -3.52 0.76 -27.67
CA LEU A 21 -3.20 2.13 -27.28
C LEU A 21 -4.15 3.13 -27.93
N TYR A 22 -4.34 3.02 -29.25
CA TYR A 22 -5.27 3.87 -30.01
C TYR A 22 -6.71 3.76 -29.48
N ILE A 23 -7.19 2.54 -29.23
CA ILE A 23 -8.53 2.32 -28.68
C ILE A 23 -8.65 2.94 -27.28
N SER A 24 -7.64 2.79 -26.44
CA SER A 24 -7.65 3.37 -25.09
C SER A 24 -7.74 4.91 -25.14
N GLU A 25 -6.99 5.54 -26.04
CA GLU A 25 -7.04 6.98 -26.24
C GLU A 25 -8.41 7.45 -26.78
N TYR A 26 -8.94 6.73 -27.76
CA TYR A 26 -10.29 6.98 -28.29
C TYR A 26 -11.36 6.89 -27.19
N LEU A 27 -11.30 5.88 -26.34
CA LEU A 27 -12.25 5.71 -25.24
C LEU A 27 -12.14 6.86 -24.23
N GLN A 28 -10.93 7.28 -23.85
CA GLN A 28 -10.74 8.40 -22.92
C GLN A 28 -11.33 9.71 -23.45
N GLN A 29 -11.23 9.94 -24.76
CA GLN A 29 -11.77 11.15 -25.39
C GLN A 29 -13.30 11.14 -25.52
N ASN A 30 -13.92 9.98 -25.69
CA ASN A 30 -15.34 9.85 -26.02
C ASN A 30 -16.21 9.32 -24.86
N ALA A 31 -15.59 8.83 -23.80
CA ALA A 31 -16.27 8.30 -22.62
C ALA A 31 -15.44 8.57 -21.35
N PRO A 32 -15.77 9.60 -20.54
CA PRO A 32 -14.97 9.97 -19.38
C PRO A 32 -15.06 8.93 -18.24
N GLU A 33 -16.20 8.24 -18.12
CA GLU A 33 -16.45 7.29 -17.04
C GLU A 33 -16.08 5.84 -17.44
N PRO A 34 -15.54 5.04 -16.53
CA PRO A 34 -15.12 3.66 -16.80
C PRO A 34 -16.25 2.78 -17.37
N GLU A 35 -17.47 2.94 -16.85
CA GLU A 35 -18.66 2.19 -17.31
C GLU A 35 -18.98 2.50 -18.76
N ASP A 36 -18.92 3.78 -19.15
CA ASP A 36 -19.18 4.23 -20.51
C ASP A 36 -18.07 3.76 -21.46
N GLN A 37 -16.80 3.76 -20.99
CA GLN A 37 -15.69 3.21 -21.75
C GLN A 37 -15.88 1.73 -22.05
N ILE A 38 -16.27 0.94 -21.05
CA ILE A 38 -16.50 -0.50 -21.20
C ILE A 38 -17.69 -0.74 -22.14
N ARG A 39 -18.78 0.00 -21.98
CA ARG A 39 -19.95 -0.08 -22.87
C ARG A 39 -19.58 0.24 -24.31
N LEU A 40 -18.93 1.38 -24.55
CA LEU A 40 -18.48 1.80 -25.89
C LEU A 40 -17.52 0.79 -26.52
N LEU A 41 -16.63 0.21 -25.72
CA LEU A 41 -15.72 -0.85 -26.13
C LEU A 41 -16.48 -2.10 -26.60
N GLN A 42 -17.52 -2.51 -25.86
CA GLN A 42 -18.35 -3.67 -26.22
C GLN A 42 -19.15 -3.44 -27.50
N GLU A 43 -19.68 -2.25 -27.69
CA GLU A 43 -20.50 -1.89 -28.85
C GLU A 43 -19.70 -1.75 -30.17
N ARG A 44 -18.49 -1.18 -30.07
CA ARG A 44 -17.72 -0.77 -31.24
C ARG A 44 -16.64 -1.76 -31.69
N PHE A 45 -16.14 -2.59 -30.77
CA PHE A 45 -15.00 -3.45 -31.04
C PHE A 45 -15.37 -4.93 -30.91
N ARG A 46 -15.11 -5.70 -31.97
CA ARG A 46 -15.55 -7.10 -32.08
C ARG A 46 -14.51 -8.13 -31.63
N ILE A 47 -13.23 -7.75 -31.54
CA ILE A 47 -12.15 -8.66 -31.16
C ILE A 47 -12.15 -8.87 -29.63
N SER A 48 -12.53 -10.07 -29.20
CA SER A 48 -12.71 -10.40 -27.78
C SER A 48 -11.47 -10.19 -26.94
N SER A 49 -10.29 -10.61 -27.43
CA SER A 49 -9.03 -10.43 -26.70
C SER A 49 -8.68 -8.96 -26.48
N ILE A 50 -8.92 -8.10 -27.46
CA ILE A 50 -8.69 -6.66 -27.31
C ILE A 50 -9.67 -6.07 -26.30
N ARG A 51 -10.95 -6.42 -26.37
CA ARG A 51 -11.95 -5.97 -25.40
C ARG A 51 -11.57 -6.38 -23.98
N GLU A 52 -11.17 -7.61 -23.80
CA GLU A 52 -10.80 -8.15 -22.49
C GLU A 52 -9.58 -7.43 -21.88
N ASN A 53 -8.52 -7.26 -22.67
CA ASN A 53 -7.31 -6.56 -22.25
C ASN A 53 -7.58 -5.09 -21.90
N ILE A 54 -8.32 -4.39 -22.74
CA ILE A 54 -8.63 -2.97 -22.51
C ILE A 54 -9.58 -2.80 -21.32
N THR A 55 -10.62 -3.65 -21.19
CA THR A 55 -11.49 -3.64 -20.01
C THR A 55 -10.69 -3.84 -18.73
N ARG A 56 -9.78 -4.81 -18.71
CA ARG A 56 -8.89 -5.03 -17.55
C ARG A 56 -8.06 -3.79 -17.23
N ARG A 57 -7.48 -3.14 -18.23
CA ARG A 57 -6.70 -1.90 -18.06
C ARG A 57 -7.54 -0.75 -17.48
N ILE A 58 -8.78 -0.57 -17.98
CA ILE A 58 -9.72 0.43 -17.44
C ILE A 58 -9.97 0.18 -15.96
N ILE A 59 -10.26 -1.07 -15.59
CA ILE A 59 -10.50 -1.46 -14.19
C ILE A 59 -9.25 -1.30 -13.33
N GLU A 60 -8.09 -1.71 -13.80
CA GLU A 60 -6.83 -1.53 -13.07
C GLU A 60 -6.46 -0.06 -12.91
N ASP A 61 -6.76 0.77 -13.88
CA ASP A 61 -6.60 2.22 -13.79
C ASP A 61 -7.57 2.83 -12.77
N TYR A 62 -8.82 2.38 -12.75
CA TYR A 62 -9.78 2.74 -11.72
C TYR A 62 -9.26 2.38 -10.32
N ILE A 63 -8.80 1.14 -10.12
CA ILE A 63 -8.19 0.70 -8.86
C ILE A 63 -7.00 1.59 -8.47
N ARG A 64 -6.16 1.98 -9.42
CA ARG A 64 -4.97 2.79 -9.15
C ARG A 64 -5.33 4.20 -8.71
N ARG A 65 -6.29 4.86 -9.37
CA ARG A 65 -6.63 6.28 -9.18
C ARG A 65 -7.47 6.55 -7.95
N HIS A 66 -8.28 5.60 -7.52
CA HIS A 66 -9.21 5.84 -6.42
C HIS A 66 -8.69 5.29 -5.09
N PRO A 67 -8.83 6.06 -3.99
CA PRO A 67 -8.57 5.55 -2.65
C PRO A 67 -9.61 4.48 -2.29
N TYR A 68 -9.30 3.62 -1.33
CA TYR A 68 -10.26 2.65 -0.86
C TYR A 68 -11.42 3.35 -0.14
N SER A 69 -12.64 3.06 -0.57
CA SER A 69 -13.89 3.42 0.11
C SER A 69 -14.97 2.39 -0.21
N GLY A 70 -16.02 2.35 0.62
CA GLY A 70 -17.18 1.48 0.35
C GLY A 70 -17.88 1.81 -0.96
N GLU A 71 -17.97 3.09 -1.32
CA GLU A 71 -18.54 3.57 -2.58
C GLU A 71 -17.73 3.07 -3.78
N HIS A 72 -16.41 3.31 -3.76
CA HIS A 72 -15.53 2.85 -4.84
C HIS A 72 -15.47 1.32 -4.93
N LEU A 73 -15.55 0.61 -3.80
CA LEU A 73 -15.64 -0.85 -3.80
C LEU A 73 -16.93 -1.34 -4.47
N ALA A 74 -18.08 -0.75 -4.14
CA ALA A 74 -19.34 -1.11 -4.76
C ALA A 74 -19.37 -0.81 -6.26
N ARG A 75 -18.76 0.30 -6.68
CA ARG A 75 -18.62 0.64 -8.09
C ARG A 75 -17.70 -0.35 -8.81
N LEU A 76 -16.55 -0.69 -8.22
CA LEU A 76 -15.63 -1.67 -8.76
C LEU A 76 -16.29 -3.05 -8.89
N ASP A 77 -17.10 -3.46 -7.92
CA ASP A 77 -17.85 -4.73 -7.96
C ASP A 77 -18.77 -4.80 -9.18
N LYS A 78 -19.42 -3.70 -9.52
CA LYS A 78 -20.26 -3.58 -10.75
C LYS A 78 -19.42 -3.62 -12.01
N LEU A 79 -18.29 -2.91 -12.06
CA LEU A 79 -17.37 -2.93 -13.20
C LEU A 79 -16.82 -4.33 -13.52
N CYS A 80 -16.74 -5.17 -12.50
CA CYS A 80 -16.20 -6.53 -12.57
C CYS A 80 -17.28 -7.62 -12.64
N SER A 81 -18.58 -7.30 -12.76
CA SER A 81 -19.69 -8.25 -12.58
C SER A 81 -19.55 -9.56 -13.36
N ASP A 82 -19.13 -9.47 -14.63
CA ASP A 82 -19.06 -10.61 -15.56
C ASP A 82 -17.63 -11.10 -15.80
N ARG A 83 -16.68 -10.73 -14.92
CA ARG A 83 -15.27 -11.06 -15.13
C ARG A 83 -14.83 -12.30 -14.37
N PRO A 84 -14.08 -13.21 -15.01
CA PRO A 84 -13.55 -14.39 -14.32
C PRO A 84 -12.48 -14.04 -13.26
N ASP A 85 -11.81 -12.88 -13.38
CA ASP A 85 -10.79 -12.39 -12.45
C ASP A 85 -11.34 -11.38 -11.42
N LYS A 86 -12.67 -11.28 -11.28
CA LYS A 86 -13.36 -10.35 -10.35
C LYS A 86 -12.78 -10.40 -8.94
N GLU A 87 -12.69 -11.58 -8.35
CA GLU A 87 -12.21 -11.74 -6.98
C GLU A 87 -10.78 -11.20 -6.81
N GLN A 88 -9.91 -11.43 -7.79
CA GLN A 88 -8.54 -10.93 -7.77
C GLN A 88 -8.50 -9.39 -7.82
N LEU A 89 -9.33 -8.76 -8.66
CA LEU A 89 -9.41 -7.31 -8.79
C LEU A 89 -9.99 -6.65 -7.53
N ILE A 90 -11.05 -7.24 -6.97
CA ILE A 90 -11.64 -6.79 -5.70
C ILE A 90 -10.64 -6.90 -4.55
N ARG A 91 -9.91 -8.03 -4.47
CA ARG A 91 -8.85 -8.21 -3.47
C ARG A 91 -7.76 -7.15 -3.61
N LYS A 92 -7.27 -6.92 -4.83
CA LYS A 92 -6.27 -5.87 -5.12
C LYS A 92 -6.72 -4.47 -4.67
N PHE A 93 -8.02 -4.18 -4.77
CA PHE A 93 -8.58 -2.92 -4.28
C PHE A 93 -8.71 -2.89 -2.75
N ARG A 94 -9.14 -4.00 -2.13
CA ARG A 94 -9.20 -4.13 -0.67
C ARG A 94 -7.84 -3.99 0.00
N ASP A 95 -6.78 -4.47 -0.65
CA ASP A 95 -5.39 -4.34 -0.16
C ASP A 95 -4.94 -2.88 -0.01
N LYS A 96 -5.65 -1.91 -0.63
CA LYS A 96 -5.42 -0.48 -0.45
C LYS A 96 -6.05 0.09 0.82
N ARG A 97 -6.86 -0.67 1.53
CA ARG A 97 -7.64 -0.16 2.67
C ARG A 97 -6.78 0.59 3.68
N TYR A 98 -5.62 0.03 4.01
CA TYR A 98 -4.70 0.62 4.98
C TYR A 98 -3.50 1.33 4.35
N ALA A 99 -3.40 1.31 3.01
CA ALA A 99 -2.28 1.90 2.26
C ALA A 99 -2.63 3.23 1.58
N SER A 100 -3.85 3.73 1.74
CA SER A 100 -4.31 4.99 1.12
C SER A 100 -4.26 6.14 2.13
N PRO A 101 -3.91 7.36 1.71
CA PRO A 101 -4.02 8.54 2.58
C PRO A 101 -5.42 8.65 3.20
N GLY A 102 -5.50 9.00 4.47
CA GLY A 102 -6.76 9.04 5.21
C GLY A 102 -7.27 7.67 5.69
N ALA A 103 -6.54 6.56 5.40
CA ALA A 103 -6.89 5.25 5.92
C ALA A 103 -6.86 5.22 7.46
N PRO A 104 -7.78 4.49 8.11
CA PRO A 104 -7.79 4.39 9.57
C PRO A 104 -6.60 3.56 10.08
N LEU A 105 -6.32 3.67 11.38
CA LEU A 105 -5.44 2.74 12.07
C LEU A 105 -5.92 1.29 11.84
N PRO A 106 -5.00 0.34 11.66
CA PRO A 106 -5.36 -1.07 11.54
C PRO A 106 -5.95 -1.58 12.86
N ASP A 107 -7.04 -2.33 12.75
CA ASP A 107 -7.58 -3.07 13.90
C ASP A 107 -6.78 -4.36 14.09
N ALA A 108 -5.62 -4.22 14.73
CA ALA A 108 -4.69 -5.30 15.00
C ALA A 108 -4.28 -5.29 16.47
N VAL A 109 -3.98 -6.48 16.99
CA VAL A 109 -3.44 -6.68 18.32
C VAL A 109 -1.95 -7.01 18.21
N PHE A 110 -1.18 -6.33 19.00
CA PHE A 110 0.27 -6.52 19.13
C PHE A 110 0.59 -6.98 20.55
N GLU A 111 1.77 -7.49 20.75
CA GLU A 111 2.23 -7.97 22.06
C GLU A 111 3.59 -7.37 22.38
N ASP A 112 3.77 -6.88 23.62
CA ASP A 112 5.07 -6.42 24.11
C ASP A 112 5.92 -7.61 24.65
N LYS A 113 7.14 -7.29 25.08
CA LYS A 113 8.07 -8.29 25.64
C LYS A 113 7.54 -8.97 26.91
N ASN A 114 6.58 -8.38 27.62
CA ASN A 114 6.00 -8.93 28.84
C ASN A 114 4.74 -9.76 28.55
N GLY A 115 4.32 -9.88 27.27
CA GLY A 115 3.10 -10.57 26.87
C GLY A 115 1.85 -9.72 27.03
N GLN A 116 1.97 -8.41 27.23
CA GLN A 116 0.84 -7.49 27.32
C GLN A 116 0.36 -7.16 25.91
N GLU A 117 -0.97 -7.20 25.72
CA GLU A 117 -1.60 -6.83 24.46
C GLU A 117 -1.71 -5.31 24.31
N HIS A 118 -1.45 -4.84 23.11
CA HIS A 118 -1.48 -3.43 22.73
C HIS A 118 -2.24 -3.20 21.41
N ARG A 119 -2.77 -1.99 21.27
CA ARG A 119 -3.38 -1.50 20.03
C ARG A 119 -2.90 -0.08 19.73
N LEU A 120 -2.78 0.26 18.47
CA LEU A 120 -2.37 1.61 18.06
C LEU A 120 -3.36 2.69 18.52
N THR A 121 -4.61 2.33 18.78
CA THR A 121 -5.65 3.23 19.32
C THR A 121 -5.35 3.75 20.73
N GLU A 122 -4.41 3.14 21.46
CA GLU A 122 -3.94 3.62 22.77
C GLU A 122 -3.28 5.01 22.68
N PHE A 123 -2.80 5.35 21.48
CA PHE A 123 -2.16 6.65 21.21
C PHE A 123 -3.12 7.68 20.57
N ALA A 124 -4.43 7.54 20.77
CA ALA A 124 -5.40 8.51 20.28
C ALA A 124 -5.02 9.94 20.69
N GLY A 125 -5.11 10.89 19.75
CA GLY A 125 -4.73 12.28 19.96
C GLY A 125 -3.23 12.58 19.79
N LYS A 126 -2.42 11.57 19.41
CA LYS A 126 -0.99 11.74 19.10
C LYS A 126 -0.70 11.38 17.65
N TYR A 127 0.37 11.92 17.10
CA TYR A 127 0.98 11.39 15.89
C TYR A 127 1.66 10.07 16.21
N ILE A 128 1.60 9.11 15.29
CA ILE A 128 2.23 7.81 15.46
C ILE A 128 3.18 7.58 14.28
N TYR A 129 4.48 7.51 14.58
CA TYR A 129 5.48 7.08 13.63
C TYR A 129 5.73 5.58 13.84
N ILE A 130 5.44 4.76 12.83
CA ILE A 130 5.56 3.30 12.90
C ILE A 130 6.75 2.85 12.08
N ASP A 131 7.58 2.01 12.68
CA ASP A 131 8.66 1.24 12.06
C ASP A 131 8.24 -0.23 11.96
N LEU A 132 8.04 -0.73 10.74
CA LEU A 132 7.85 -2.16 10.50
C LEU A 132 9.19 -2.81 10.15
N TRP A 133 9.59 -3.75 10.99
CA TRP A 133 10.91 -4.37 10.92
C TRP A 133 10.89 -5.86 11.23
N ALA A 134 12.04 -6.52 11.19
CA ALA A 134 12.23 -7.87 11.71
C ALA A 134 13.71 -8.11 12.06
N SER A 135 13.97 -9.05 12.94
CA SER A 135 15.33 -9.39 13.42
C SER A 135 16.26 -9.85 12.30
N TRP A 136 15.72 -10.53 11.30
CA TRP A 136 16.46 -11.03 10.11
C TRP A 136 16.66 -9.98 9.01
N CYS A 137 16.07 -8.79 9.15
CA CYS A 137 16.12 -7.72 8.16
C CYS A 137 17.35 -6.81 8.41
N ALA A 138 18.48 -7.10 7.81
CA ALA A 138 19.70 -6.31 8.00
C ALA A 138 19.53 -4.80 7.70
N PRO A 139 18.81 -4.38 6.63
CA PRO A 139 18.53 -2.97 6.41
C PRO A 139 17.68 -2.33 7.51
N CYS A 140 16.77 -3.10 8.14
CA CYS A 140 15.95 -2.62 9.27
C CYS A 140 16.83 -2.38 10.49
N VAL A 141 17.69 -3.35 10.82
CA VAL A 141 18.66 -3.24 11.92
C VAL A 141 19.55 -2.01 11.78
N ALA A 142 19.95 -1.67 10.55
CA ALA A 142 20.76 -0.47 10.29
C ALA A 142 20.01 0.84 10.57
N GLU A 143 18.68 0.87 10.54
CA GLU A 143 17.87 2.06 10.86
C GLU A 143 17.74 2.31 12.37
N VAL A 144 17.91 1.28 13.22
CA VAL A 144 17.68 1.39 14.68
C VAL A 144 18.48 2.51 15.35
N PRO A 145 19.81 2.66 15.12
CA PRO A 145 20.55 3.75 15.73
C PRO A 145 20.05 5.13 15.31
N HIS A 146 19.60 5.26 14.07
CA HIS A 146 19.04 6.51 13.54
C HIS A 146 17.68 6.82 14.17
N LEU A 147 16.84 5.79 14.37
CA LEU A 147 15.55 5.93 15.06
C LEU A 147 15.75 6.37 16.51
N GLN A 148 16.62 5.70 17.25
CA GLN A 148 16.94 6.04 18.64
C GLN A 148 17.48 7.48 18.77
N LYS A 149 18.34 7.90 17.83
CA LYS A 149 18.82 9.28 17.77
C LYS A 149 17.67 10.26 17.51
N LEU A 150 16.81 9.96 16.55
CA LEU A 150 15.66 10.79 16.21
C LEU A 150 14.71 10.96 17.41
N GLU A 151 14.36 9.88 18.10
CA GLU A 151 13.53 9.88 19.31
C GLU A 151 14.11 10.80 20.40
N LYS A 152 15.43 10.72 20.60
CA LYS A 152 16.14 11.54 21.58
C LYS A 152 16.19 13.01 21.21
N ASP A 153 16.40 13.31 19.91
CA ASP A 153 16.62 14.66 19.40
C ASP A 153 15.32 15.41 19.12
N LEU A 154 14.19 14.69 19.02
CA LEU A 154 12.89 15.27 18.71
C LEU A 154 12.23 15.82 19.99
N ASN A 155 12.08 17.14 20.07
CA ASN A 155 11.47 17.80 21.23
C ASN A 155 9.94 17.96 21.08
N ARG A 156 9.25 16.82 20.80
CA ARG A 156 7.77 16.79 20.65
C ARG A 156 7.17 15.64 21.46
N ARG A 157 6.29 15.97 22.43
CA ARG A 157 5.62 14.98 23.29
C ARG A 157 4.33 14.41 22.70
N ASP A 158 3.85 15.01 21.61
CA ASP A 158 2.64 14.59 20.90
C ASP A 158 2.94 13.62 19.73
N ILE A 159 4.19 13.19 19.59
CA ILE A 159 4.60 12.14 18.64
C ILE A 159 5.02 10.90 19.44
N VAL A 160 4.50 9.75 19.01
CA VAL A 160 4.86 8.44 19.57
C VAL A 160 5.55 7.62 18.49
N PHE A 161 6.64 6.97 18.86
CA PHE A 161 7.33 6.00 18.02
C PHE A 161 6.92 4.60 18.45
N VAL A 162 6.61 3.75 17.48
CA VAL A 162 6.23 2.35 17.68
C VAL A 162 6.98 1.48 16.67
N SER A 163 7.84 0.59 17.17
CA SER A 163 8.50 -0.42 16.33
C SER A 163 7.73 -1.72 16.41
N ILE A 164 7.19 -2.17 15.28
CA ILE A 164 6.40 -3.40 15.16
C ILE A 164 7.22 -4.44 14.41
N SER A 165 7.56 -5.52 15.11
CA SER A 165 8.26 -6.65 14.50
C SER A 165 7.30 -7.58 13.76
N LEU A 166 7.73 -8.01 12.56
CA LEU A 166 7.10 -9.04 11.75
C LEU A 166 7.75 -10.42 11.94
N ASP A 167 8.52 -10.60 13.00
CA ASP A 167 9.12 -11.90 13.32
C ASP A 167 8.05 -12.94 13.66
N THR A 168 8.18 -14.13 13.10
CA THR A 168 7.33 -15.29 13.46
C THR A 168 7.77 -15.99 14.73
N LYS A 169 9.04 -15.77 15.14
CA LYS A 169 9.63 -16.34 16.36
C LYS A 169 9.95 -15.23 17.34
N ARG A 170 9.23 -15.25 18.47
CA ARG A 170 9.38 -14.29 19.55
C ARG A 170 10.82 -14.19 20.07
N GLU A 171 11.49 -15.34 20.22
CA GLU A 171 12.85 -15.40 20.77
C GLU A 171 13.87 -14.64 19.89
N ASN A 172 13.68 -14.64 18.56
CA ASN A 172 14.54 -13.90 17.64
C ASN A 172 14.37 -12.39 17.80
N TRP A 173 13.11 -11.94 17.90
CA TRP A 173 12.76 -10.55 18.15
C TRP A 173 13.34 -10.06 19.49
N GLU A 174 13.10 -10.78 20.58
CA GLU A 174 13.59 -10.41 21.94
C GLU A 174 15.12 -10.33 21.96
N LYS A 175 15.80 -11.34 21.43
CA LYS A 175 17.26 -11.37 21.33
C LYS A 175 17.80 -10.18 20.55
N GLN A 176 17.18 -9.83 19.43
CA GLN A 176 17.63 -8.71 18.59
C GLN A 176 17.39 -7.36 19.27
N MET A 177 16.24 -7.19 19.94
CA MET A 177 15.96 -6.00 20.76
C MET A 177 16.99 -5.79 21.86
N GLU A 178 17.37 -6.86 22.57
CA GLU A 178 18.39 -6.80 23.62
C GLU A 178 19.75 -6.38 23.06
N GLN A 179 20.19 -7.01 21.96
CA GLN A 179 21.45 -6.69 21.29
C GLN A 179 21.52 -5.25 20.79
N LEU A 180 20.40 -4.69 20.34
CA LEU A 180 20.31 -3.34 19.81
C LEU A 180 19.93 -2.30 20.87
N HIS A 181 19.76 -2.73 22.14
CA HIS A 181 19.30 -1.88 23.23
C HIS A 181 18.03 -1.08 22.87
N MET A 182 17.06 -1.74 22.24
CA MET A 182 15.82 -1.09 21.85
C MET A 182 14.91 -0.86 23.06
N HIS A 183 14.34 0.34 23.13
CA HIS A 183 13.47 0.79 24.22
C HIS A 183 12.16 1.35 23.67
N GLY A 184 11.25 1.77 24.56
CA GLY A 184 9.98 2.37 24.17
C GLY A 184 8.95 1.33 23.71
N ASN A 185 8.10 1.69 22.76
CA ASN A 185 7.01 0.84 22.28
C ASN A 185 7.54 -0.16 21.26
N GLN A 186 7.98 -1.29 21.74
CA GLN A 186 8.50 -2.42 20.97
C GLN A 186 7.45 -3.54 20.99
N TRP A 187 6.84 -3.81 19.86
CA TRP A 187 5.71 -4.72 19.75
C TRP A 187 5.97 -5.81 18.72
N LEU A 188 5.44 -6.99 18.96
CA LEU A 188 5.43 -8.12 18.04
C LEU A 188 4.04 -8.27 17.45
N VAL A 189 3.94 -8.46 16.13
CA VAL A 189 2.68 -8.77 15.48
C VAL A 189 2.20 -10.17 15.87
N ARG A 190 0.90 -10.31 16.17
CA ARG A 190 0.30 -11.63 16.50
C ARG A 190 -0.30 -12.32 15.29
N ASP A 191 -0.76 -11.57 14.31
CA ASP A 191 -1.35 -12.09 13.07
C ASP A 191 -0.34 -12.01 11.94
N GLU A 192 0.13 -13.16 11.46
CA GLU A 192 1.07 -13.26 10.33
C GLU A 192 0.54 -12.59 9.04
N ALA A 193 -0.79 -12.48 8.90
CA ALA A 193 -1.41 -11.79 7.78
C ALA A 193 -1.33 -10.25 7.87
N PHE A 194 -0.82 -9.69 8.98
CA PHE A 194 -0.76 -8.25 9.19
C PHE A 194 -0.03 -7.49 8.08
N ALA A 195 1.12 -7.98 7.64
CA ALA A 195 1.89 -7.35 6.57
C ALA A 195 1.10 -7.33 5.24
N ASP A 196 0.40 -8.42 4.92
CA ASP A 196 -0.47 -8.50 3.75
C ASP A 196 -1.69 -7.58 3.89
N MET A 197 -2.32 -7.56 5.06
CA MET A 197 -3.45 -6.66 5.36
C MET A 197 -3.04 -5.19 5.18
N MET A 198 -1.84 -4.82 5.62
CA MET A 198 -1.27 -3.49 5.44
C MET A 198 -0.72 -3.25 4.03
N ASN A 199 -0.78 -4.23 3.12
CA ASN A 199 -0.19 -4.19 1.77
C ASN A 199 1.32 -3.89 1.78
N VAL A 200 2.05 -4.30 2.81
CA VAL A 200 3.49 -4.11 2.94
C VAL A 200 4.22 -5.15 2.10
N LYS A 201 4.94 -4.72 1.07
CA LYS A 201 5.65 -5.60 0.12
C LYS A 201 7.12 -5.81 0.48
N GLY A 202 7.61 -5.16 1.51
CA GLY A 202 8.99 -5.29 1.99
C GLY A 202 9.28 -4.35 3.13
N ILE A 203 10.26 -4.71 3.95
CA ILE A 203 10.77 -3.95 5.09
C ILE A 203 12.24 -3.56 4.86
N PRO A 204 12.73 -2.46 5.49
CA PRO A 204 12.04 -1.59 6.43
C PRO A 204 10.91 -0.79 5.77
N HIS A 205 9.81 -0.58 6.48
CA HIS A 205 8.67 0.20 6.01
C HIS A 205 8.19 1.13 7.14
N PHE A 206 8.05 2.41 6.82
CA PHE A 206 7.71 3.43 7.80
C PHE A 206 6.37 4.07 7.46
N LEU A 207 5.53 4.23 8.48
CA LEU A 207 4.19 4.82 8.37
C LEU A 207 4.07 6.02 9.30
N LEU A 208 3.29 7.00 8.91
CA LEU A 208 2.97 8.16 9.75
C LEU A 208 1.46 8.34 9.83
N TYR A 209 0.91 8.30 11.04
CA TYR A 209 -0.50 8.57 11.33
C TYR A 209 -0.68 9.90 12.03
N GLY A 210 -1.82 10.54 11.76
CA GLY A 210 -2.27 11.78 12.39
C GLY A 210 -2.90 11.56 13.77
N LYS A 211 -3.15 12.66 14.48
CA LYS A 211 -3.79 12.67 15.80
C LYS A 211 -5.22 12.10 15.79
N ASP A 212 -5.87 12.17 14.65
CA ASP A 212 -7.21 11.61 14.40
C ASP A 212 -7.19 10.12 14.06
N GLY A 213 -6.00 9.49 14.05
CA GLY A 213 -5.83 8.08 13.70
C GLY A 213 -5.89 7.81 12.21
N THR A 214 -5.79 8.84 11.35
CA THR A 214 -5.75 8.65 9.90
C THR A 214 -4.32 8.61 9.38
N LEU A 215 -4.10 7.81 8.33
CA LEU A 215 -2.80 7.67 7.67
C LEU A 215 -2.45 8.96 6.92
N LEU A 216 -1.37 9.61 7.34
CA LEU A 216 -0.80 10.79 6.68
C LEU A 216 0.18 10.39 5.58
N ASP A 217 0.99 9.36 5.84
CA ASP A 217 1.96 8.87 4.87
C ASP A 217 2.19 7.36 5.02
N TYR A 218 1.90 6.65 3.95
CA TYR A 218 2.06 5.19 3.88
C TYR A 218 3.51 4.73 3.73
N LYS A 219 4.38 5.60 3.21
CA LYS A 219 5.81 5.31 3.00
C LYS A 219 6.63 6.54 3.35
N THR A 220 6.58 6.92 4.62
CA THR A 220 7.28 8.11 5.12
C THR A 220 8.81 7.91 5.09
N ALA A 221 9.54 9.03 5.21
CA ALA A 221 10.99 9.03 5.20
C ALA A 221 11.57 8.14 6.31
N ARG A 222 12.72 7.53 6.03
CA ARG A 222 13.45 6.67 6.96
C ARG A 222 14.16 7.48 8.04
N PRO A 223 14.41 6.91 9.22
CA PRO A 223 15.22 7.55 10.26
C PRO A 223 16.61 7.99 9.77
N SER A 224 17.26 7.21 8.92
CA SER A 224 18.57 7.55 8.30
C SER A 224 18.51 8.75 7.35
N SER A 225 17.32 9.26 6.98
CA SER A 225 17.17 10.50 6.24
C SER A 225 17.52 11.75 7.06
N GLY A 226 17.76 11.59 8.38
CA GLY A 226 18.26 12.65 9.26
C GLY A 226 17.35 13.87 9.33
N ASP A 227 17.89 15.02 9.00
CA ASP A 227 17.17 16.31 9.13
C ASP A 227 15.90 16.41 8.28
N LEU A 228 15.82 15.65 7.18
CA LEU A 228 14.61 15.63 6.35
C LEU A 228 13.40 15.09 7.13
N LEU A 229 13.55 13.95 7.78
CA LEU A 229 12.48 13.37 8.59
C LEU A 229 12.24 14.20 9.85
N LYS A 230 13.30 14.61 10.53
CA LYS A 230 13.21 15.42 11.75
C LYS A 230 12.42 16.70 11.50
N SER A 231 12.80 17.48 10.50
CA SER A 231 12.09 18.72 10.13
C SER A 231 10.62 18.46 9.79
N ARG A 232 10.33 17.38 9.06
CA ARG A 232 8.95 17.00 8.75
C ARG A 232 8.13 16.74 10.03
N LEU A 233 8.68 15.99 10.97
CA LEU A 233 7.99 15.67 12.23
C LEU A 233 7.84 16.89 13.14
N GLU A 234 8.82 17.81 13.17
CA GLU A 234 8.77 19.05 13.92
C GLU A 234 7.67 20.01 13.42
N HIS A 235 7.38 19.99 12.12
CA HIS A 235 6.41 20.88 11.50
C HIS A 235 5.02 20.24 11.26
N LEU A 236 4.74 19.09 11.86
CA LEU A 236 3.38 18.54 11.86
C LEU A 236 2.44 19.50 12.65
N PRO A 237 1.20 19.71 12.17
CA PRO A 237 0.22 20.64 12.78
C PRO A 237 -0.07 20.39 14.24
#